data_6fb716eb03265b9f97342fb29e3375b9
#
_entry.id   6fb716eb03265b9f97342fb29e3375b9
#
_cell.length_a   1.000
_cell.length_b   1.000
_cell.length_c   1.000
_cell.angle_alpha   90.00
_cell.angle_beta   90.00
_cell.angle_gamma   90.00
#
_symmetry.space_group_name_H-M   'P 1'
#
loop_
_entity.id
_entity.type
_entity.pdbx_description
1 polymer ?
#
loop_
_entity_poly.entity_id
_entity_poly.type
_entity_poly.pdbx_seq_one_letter_code
_entity_poly.pdbx_strand_id
1 'polypeptide(L)'
;MNEYMALTSNADDLSSLYVNTTQPLHSLLSTASYRILAVTQLLENLAMRGDITSDAVILSDFALLCCVPLRDGCDVLDVIARRMDAE
;
A
#
# COMPACT_ATOMS: atom_id res chain seq x y z
N MET A 1 -20.73 -3.49 -5.14
CA MET A 1 -19.26 -3.67 -5.07
C MET A 1 -18.94 -5.15 -5.26
N ASN A 2 -17.95 -5.45 -6.09
CA ASN A 2 -17.48 -6.82 -6.26
C ASN A 2 -16.84 -7.33 -4.96
N GLU A 3 -16.89 -8.63 -4.74
CA GLU A 3 -16.30 -9.27 -3.57
C GLU A 3 -14.77 -9.09 -3.54
N TYR A 4 -14.14 -9.02 -4.71
CA TYR A 4 -12.70 -8.82 -4.83
C TYR A 4 -12.42 -7.63 -5.73
N MET A 5 -11.45 -6.81 -5.31
CA MET A 5 -10.99 -5.67 -6.11
C MET A 5 -9.51 -5.85 -6.38
N ALA A 6 -9.11 -5.77 -7.65
CA ALA A 6 -7.71 -5.90 -8.03
C ALA A 6 -6.87 -4.77 -7.43
N LEU A 7 -5.69 -5.13 -6.91
CA LEU A 7 -4.74 -4.13 -6.45
C LEU A 7 -4.14 -3.39 -7.65
N THR A 8 -4.00 -2.07 -7.51
CA THR A 8 -3.42 -1.25 -8.58
C THR A 8 -1.91 -1.40 -8.69
N SER A 9 -1.29 -2.10 -7.73
CA SER A 9 0.14 -2.40 -7.76
C SER A 9 0.49 -3.65 -8.58
N ASN A 10 -0.49 -4.35 -9.16
CA ASN A 10 -0.21 -5.51 -10.02
C ASN A 10 0.71 -5.11 -11.18
N ALA A 11 1.64 -5.98 -11.52
CA ALA A 11 2.72 -5.66 -12.45
C ALA A 11 2.29 -5.63 -13.91
N ASP A 12 1.17 -6.26 -14.24
CA ASP A 12 0.67 -6.30 -15.62
C ASP A 12 -0.86 -6.23 -15.66
N ASP A 13 -1.43 -6.35 -16.86
CA ASP A 13 -2.88 -6.26 -17.07
C ASP A 13 -3.65 -7.45 -16.51
N LEU A 14 -2.97 -8.57 -16.25
CA LEU A 14 -3.58 -9.75 -15.67
C LEU A 14 -3.40 -9.70 -14.15
N SER A 15 -4.42 -9.23 -13.47
CA SER A 15 -4.35 -9.01 -12.02
C SER A 15 -4.20 -10.33 -11.27
N SER A 16 -3.14 -10.44 -10.49
CA SER A 16 -2.86 -11.64 -9.68
C SER A 16 -3.24 -11.44 -8.21
N LEU A 17 -3.25 -10.20 -7.72
CA LEU A 17 -3.52 -9.90 -6.32
C LEU A 17 -4.76 -9.04 -6.21
N TYR A 18 -5.59 -9.35 -5.21
CA TYR A 18 -6.88 -8.71 -5.00
C TYR A 18 -7.09 -8.39 -3.53
N VAL A 19 -7.91 -7.37 -3.26
CA VAL A 19 -8.44 -7.09 -1.92
C VAL A 19 -9.77 -7.80 -1.79
N ASN A 20 -9.96 -8.55 -0.69
CA ASN A 20 -11.27 -9.10 -0.35
C ASN A 20 -12.10 -7.99 0.29
N THR A 21 -13.08 -7.48 -0.47
CA THR A 21 -13.87 -6.32 -0.06
C THR A 21 -14.91 -6.64 1.01
N THR A 22 -15.10 -7.93 1.33
CA THR A 22 -16.12 -8.37 2.31
C THR A 22 -15.56 -8.56 3.71
N GLN A 23 -14.24 -8.41 3.89
CA GLN A 23 -13.63 -8.53 5.22
C GLN A 23 -14.17 -7.46 6.18
N PRO A 24 -14.17 -7.73 7.50
CA PRO A 24 -14.58 -6.71 8.47
C PRO A 24 -13.79 -5.41 8.31
N LEU A 25 -14.46 -4.28 8.52
CA LEU A 25 -13.83 -2.97 8.34
C LEU A 25 -12.56 -2.82 9.18
N HIS A 26 -12.57 -3.32 10.43
CA HIS A 26 -11.38 -3.21 11.29
C HIS A 26 -10.21 -4.02 10.75
N SER A 27 -10.47 -5.15 10.07
CA SER A 27 -9.41 -5.95 9.44
C SER A 27 -8.83 -5.24 8.23
N LEU A 28 -9.68 -4.61 7.42
CA LEU A 28 -9.23 -3.82 6.29
C LEU A 28 -8.41 -2.62 6.75
N LEU A 29 -8.88 -1.94 7.82
CA LEU A 29 -8.16 -0.80 8.38
C LEU A 29 -6.81 -1.21 8.94
N SER A 30 -6.73 -2.33 9.66
CA SER A 30 -5.47 -2.85 10.18
C SER A 30 -4.49 -3.19 9.05
N THR A 31 -4.99 -3.78 7.97
CA THR A 31 -4.18 -4.12 6.81
C THR A 31 -3.58 -2.87 6.16
N ALA A 32 -4.41 -1.83 5.96
CA ALA A 32 -3.94 -0.58 5.38
C ALA A 32 -2.94 0.12 6.30
N SER A 33 -3.26 0.20 7.59
CA SER A 33 -2.42 0.87 8.59
C SER A 33 -1.06 0.20 8.72
N TYR A 34 -1.02 -1.13 8.73
CA TYR A 34 0.24 -1.88 8.84
C TYR A 34 1.18 -1.55 7.69
N ARG A 35 0.66 -1.51 6.46
CA ARG A 35 1.46 -1.21 5.28
C ARG A 35 1.96 0.22 5.26
N ILE A 36 1.09 1.16 5.59
CA ILE A 36 1.45 2.58 5.64
C ILE A 36 2.48 2.82 6.74
N LEU A 37 2.28 2.23 7.91
CA LEU A 37 3.21 2.38 9.03
C LEU A 37 4.59 1.81 8.71
N ALA A 38 4.65 0.65 8.05
CA ALA A 38 5.92 0.03 7.69
C ALA A 38 6.77 0.95 6.80
N VAL A 39 6.14 1.59 5.81
CA VAL A 39 6.83 2.53 4.92
C VAL A 39 7.22 3.80 5.69
N THR A 40 6.32 4.30 6.53
CA THR A 40 6.58 5.50 7.34
C THR A 40 7.80 5.31 8.22
N GLN A 41 7.89 4.17 8.92
CA GLN A 41 9.03 3.88 9.79
C GLN A 41 10.34 3.78 9.01
N LEU A 42 10.30 3.19 7.82
CA LEU A 42 11.48 3.10 6.96
C LEU A 42 11.96 4.50 6.55
N LEU A 43 11.04 5.35 6.11
CA LEU A 43 11.36 6.72 5.70
C LEU A 43 11.88 7.55 6.86
N GLU A 44 11.28 7.41 8.06
CA GLU A 44 11.75 8.11 9.25
C GLU A 44 13.18 7.70 9.61
N ASN A 45 13.49 6.40 9.56
CA ASN A 45 14.82 5.90 9.85
C ASN A 45 15.86 6.45 8.88
N LEU A 46 15.51 6.54 7.61
CA LEU A 46 16.41 7.11 6.58
C LEU A 46 16.65 8.59 6.82
N ALA A 47 15.59 9.33 7.14
CA ALA A 47 15.70 10.77 7.39
C ALA A 47 16.64 11.04 8.58
N MET A 48 16.60 10.19 9.61
CA MET A 48 17.45 10.36 10.79
C MET A 48 18.91 9.99 10.56
N ARG A 49 19.19 9.09 9.63
CA ARG A 49 20.56 8.66 9.35
C ARG A 49 21.35 9.67 8.52
N GLY A 50 20.69 10.31 7.57
CA GLY A 50 21.31 11.35 6.74
C GLY A 50 22.38 10.86 5.77
N ASP A 51 22.56 9.56 5.61
CA ASP A 51 23.61 8.96 4.78
C ASP A 51 23.07 8.23 3.56
N ILE A 52 22.03 8.80 2.94
CA ILE A 52 21.44 8.21 1.73
C ILE A 52 22.44 8.33 0.59
N THR A 53 22.82 7.19 0.01
CA THR A 53 23.68 7.20 -1.18
C THR A 53 22.88 7.72 -2.37
N SER A 54 23.54 8.46 -3.23
CA SER A 54 22.90 9.10 -4.37
C SER A 54 22.92 8.22 -5.63
N ASP A 55 23.15 6.92 -5.50
CA ASP A 55 23.11 6.02 -6.65
C ASP A 55 21.67 5.95 -7.18
N ALA A 56 21.48 6.28 -8.46
CA ALA A 56 20.15 6.37 -9.07
C ALA A 56 19.42 5.02 -9.09
N VAL A 57 20.17 3.90 -9.24
CA VAL A 57 19.54 2.55 -9.24
C VAL A 57 19.02 2.22 -7.85
N ILE A 58 19.80 2.49 -6.82
CA ILE A 58 19.39 2.25 -5.43
C ILE A 58 18.19 3.12 -5.07
N LEU A 59 18.18 4.38 -5.48
CA LEU A 59 17.07 5.28 -5.24
C LEU A 59 15.80 4.81 -5.95
N SER A 60 15.94 4.31 -7.19
CA SER A 60 14.82 3.81 -7.96
C SER A 60 14.22 2.56 -7.28
N ASP A 61 15.07 1.61 -6.88
CA ASP A 61 14.63 0.41 -6.18
C ASP A 61 13.98 0.74 -4.85
N PHE A 62 14.55 1.69 -4.12
CA PHE A 62 14.00 2.15 -2.85
C PHE A 62 12.64 2.80 -3.04
N ALA A 63 12.49 3.65 -4.06
CA ALA A 63 11.22 4.28 -4.35
C ALA A 63 10.14 3.25 -4.66
N LEU A 64 10.48 2.22 -5.44
CA LEU A 64 9.55 1.14 -5.77
C LEU A 64 9.13 0.37 -4.51
N LEU A 65 10.10 0.07 -3.65
CA LEU A 65 9.83 -0.61 -2.38
C LEU A 65 8.84 0.17 -1.51
N CYS A 66 8.92 1.50 -1.54
CA CYS A 66 7.98 2.36 -0.82
C CYS A 66 6.62 2.46 -1.53
N CYS A 67 6.62 2.59 -2.84
CA CYS A 67 5.40 2.83 -3.62
C CYS A 67 4.44 1.64 -3.60
N VAL A 68 4.94 0.41 -3.69
CA VAL A 68 4.08 -0.78 -3.74
C VAL A 68 3.22 -0.91 -2.48
N PRO A 69 3.79 -0.95 -1.26
CA PRO A 69 2.95 -1.05 -0.06
C PRO A 69 2.09 0.18 0.20
N LEU A 70 2.55 1.39 -0.16
CA LEU A 70 1.71 2.59 -0.04
C LEU A 70 0.50 2.51 -0.96
N ARG A 71 0.69 2.07 -2.19
CA ARG A 71 -0.41 1.92 -3.13
C ARG A 71 -1.40 0.86 -2.64
N ASP A 72 -0.90 -0.26 -2.12
CA ASP A 72 -1.75 -1.30 -1.54
C ASP A 72 -2.57 -0.75 -0.37
N GLY A 73 -1.94 0.03 0.50
CA GLY A 73 -2.63 0.68 1.62
C GLY A 73 -3.73 1.63 1.13
N CYS A 74 -3.45 2.42 0.11
CA CYS A 74 -4.43 3.34 -0.47
C CYS A 74 -5.59 2.58 -1.11
N ASP A 75 -5.32 1.47 -1.80
CA ASP A 75 -6.36 0.65 -2.41
C ASP A 75 -7.31 0.09 -1.34
N VAL A 76 -6.76 -0.39 -0.22
CA VAL A 76 -7.56 -0.90 0.89
C VAL A 76 -8.39 0.22 1.52
N LEU A 77 -7.80 1.41 1.71
CA LEU A 77 -8.54 2.57 2.21
C LEU A 77 -9.70 2.95 1.28
N ASP A 78 -9.49 2.84 -0.03
CA ASP A 78 -10.55 3.10 -1.01
C ASP A 78 -11.72 2.12 -0.85
N VAL A 79 -11.43 0.84 -0.61
CA VAL A 79 -12.46 -0.17 -0.33
C VAL A 79 -13.24 0.21 0.93
N ILE A 80 -12.54 0.62 1.99
CA ILE A 80 -13.19 1.03 3.24
C ILE A 80 -14.12 2.22 2.98
N ALA A 81 -13.65 3.24 2.26
CA ALA A 81 -14.43 4.42 1.95
C ALA A 81 -15.70 4.06 1.16
N ARG A 82 -15.56 3.21 0.16
CA ARG A 82 -16.71 2.77 -0.65
C ARG A 82 -17.74 2.01 0.17
N ARG A 83 -17.29 1.16 1.09
CA ARG A 83 -18.20 0.43 1.96
C ARG A 83 -18.92 1.36 2.94
N MET A 84 -18.22 2.35 3.46
CA MET A 84 -18.84 3.34 4.35
C MET A 84 -19.90 4.16 3.62
N ASP A 85 -19.66 4.53 2.37
CA ASP A 85 -20.61 5.25 1.54
C ASP A 85 -21.83 4.40 1.19
N ALA A 86 -21.67 3.09 1.09
CA ALA A 86 -22.76 2.16 0.77
C ALA A 86 -23.65 1.86 1.99
N GLU A 87 -23.15 2.13 3.17
CA GLU A 87 -23.91 1.97 4.42
C GLU A 87 -24.68 3.25 4.73
#